data_2e8b2e5a28f3f23088f9ea04095b9436
#
_entry.id   2e8b2e5a28f3f23088f9ea04095b9436
#
_cell.length_a   1.000
_cell.length_b   1.000
_cell.length_c   1.000
_cell.angle_alpha   90.00
_cell.angle_beta   90.00
_cell.angle_gamma   90.00
#
_symmetry.space_group_name_H-M   'P 1'
#
loop_
_entity.id
_entity.type
_entity.pdbx_description
1 polymer ?
#
loop_
_entity_poly.entity_id
_entity_poly.type
_entity_poly.pdbx_seq_one_letter_code
_entity_poly.pdbx_strand_id
1 'polypeptide(L)'
;MVVAISYTAVCGNNQLFIFDGLSEGESQTGRRLHEDVTDFANSIGRYNYCTRYIVKSRITLVAHLKAIEHECKAGVLLPALHFECHGDEEKGLWLSASKEYIPWSELAALIAPVNAASHNNVSVILASCESFKLSESVDIKLPCPFHFLIAPNQEIEAGTTQESLLPFYKEVVSTGALDKALTHLDGRFKRFIAGEWFYMEICSFYTYHYSAKHKQEIMNQMIDSEVAKAGYSNRQLIRLIRPKVKRFLSDPKEFYLAMERGFFHGQTHVPYADIKKFVDHNKSSN
;
A
#
# COMPACT_ATOMS: atom_id res chain seq x y z
N MET A 1 -10.89 26.92 -13.08
CA MET A 1 -9.58 26.31 -12.74
C MET A 1 -9.87 25.19 -11.75
N VAL A 2 -9.64 23.94 -12.13
CA VAL A 2 -9.86 22.80 -11.25
C VAL A 2 -8.78 22.87 -10.16
N VAL A 3 -9.18 23.04 -8.91
CA VAL A 3 -8.25 22.93 -7.77
C VAL A 3 -7.95 21.45 -7.60
N ALA A 4 -6.72 21.04 -7.86
CA ALA A 4 -6.27 19.68 -7.63
C ALA A 4 -5.49 19.63 -6.32
N ILE A 5 -5.68 18.57 -5.54
CA ILE A 5 -4.79 18.26 -4.42
C ILE A 5 -3.52 17.67 -5.03
N SER A 6 -2.41 18.38 -4.88
CA SER A 6 -1.11 17.87 -5.32
C SER A 6 -0.57 16.93 -4.25
N TYR A 7 -0.36 15.68 -4.62
CA TYR A 7 0.33 14.69 -3.81
C TYR A 7 1.47 14.09 -4.65
N THR A 8 2.69 14.26 -4.20
CA THR A 8 3.88 13.72 -4.88
C THR A 8 4.41 12.54 -4.09
N ALA A 9 4.40 11.37 -4.69
CA ALA A 9 5.03 10.19 -4.11
C ALA A 9 6.51 10.17 -4.48
N VAL A 10 7.37 10.04 -3.47
CA VAL A 10 8.80 9.87 -3.65
C VAL A 10 9.18 8.46 -3.24
N CYS A 11 9.89 7.75 -4.09
CA CYS A 11 10.44 6.44 -3.80
C CYS A 11 11.72 6.59 -2.97
N GLY A 12 11.57 6.63 -1.65
CA GLY A 12 12.66 6.79 -0.70
C GLY A 12 13.32 5.47 -0.25
N ASN A 13 13.01 4.35 -0.92
CA ASN A 13 13.48 3.04 -0.51
C ASN A 13 15.00 2.95 -0.56
N ASN A 14 15.58 2.41 0.50
CA ASN A 14 17.02 2.22 0.61
C ASN A 14 17.47 0.77 0.44
N GLN A 15 16.54 -0.18 0.35
CA GLN A 15 16.80 -1.58 0.08
C GLN A 15 15.63 -2.24 -0.67
N LEU A 16 15.97 -3.11 -1.64
CA LEU A 16 15.05 -3.92 -2.41
C LEU A 16 15.12 -5.38 -1.94
N PHE A 17 13.98 -5.97 -1.63
CA PHE A 17 13.83 -7.39 -1.31
C PHE A 17 13.03 -8.08 -2.41
N ILE A 18 13.62 -9.04 -3.09
CA ILE A 18 12.98 -9.86 -4.11
C ILE A 18 12.55 -11.18 -3.47
N PHE A 19 11.25 -11.41 -3.41
CA PHE A 19 10.63 -12.67 -2.98
C PHE A 19 10.37 -13.53 -4.22
N ASP A 20 11.26 -14.48 -4.47
CA ASP A 20 11.21 -15.36 -5.63
C ASP A 20 10.50 -16.67 -5.25
N GLY A 21 9.25 -16.81 -5.69
CA GLY A 21 8.39 -17.97 -5.44
C GLY A 21 8.24 -18.92 -6.63
N LEU A 22 9.06 -18.72 -7.69
CA LEU A 22 9.11 -19.60 -8.84
C LEU A 22 9.91 -20.89 -8.54
N SER A 23 9.57 -21.98 -9.22
CA SER A 23 10.30 -23.26 -9.12
C SER A 23 11.58 -23.27 -9.98
N GLU A 24 12.51 -24.16 -9.69
CA GLU A 24 13.77 -24.29 -10.41
C GLU A 24 13.60 -24.58 -11.92
N GLY A 25 12.50 -25.22 -12.32
CA GLY A 25 12.17 -25.53 -13.72
C GLY A 25 11.50 -24.39 -14.48
N GLU A 26 11.18 -23.28 -13.82
CA GLU A 26 10.51 -22.12 -14.42
C GLU A 26 11.53 -21.04 -14.82
N SER A 27 11.06 -19.98 -15.46
CA SER A 27 11.90 -18.83 -15.83
C SER A 27 12.55 -18.22 -14.59
N GLN A 28 13.88 -18.11 -14.59
CA GLN A 28 14.63 -17.57 -13.45
C GLN A 28 14.69 -16.03 -13.47
N THR A 29 13.54 -15.39 -13.66
CA THR A 29 13.43 -13.93 -13.81
C THR A 29 13.82 -13.20 -12.53
N GLY A 30 13.40 -13.70 -11.37
CA GLY A 30 13.77 -13.11 -10.07
C GLY A 30 15.28 -13.17 -9.79
N ARG A 31 15.96 -14.24 -10.20
CA ARG A 31 17.41 -14.33 -10.09
C ARG A 31 18.12 -13.34 -11.00
N ARG A 32 17.73 -13.26 -12.27
CA ARG A 32 18.33 -12.32 -13.25
C ARG A 32 18.11 -10.87 -12.80
N LEU A 33 16.88 -10.52 -12.39
CA LEU A 33 16.60 -9.19 -11.90
C LEU A 33 17.47 -8.83 -10.69
N HIS A 34 17.66 -9.78 -9.75
CA HIS A 34 18.54 -9.57 -8.60
C HIS A 34 19.99 -9.31 -9.03
N GLU A 35 20.53 -10.12 -9.94
CA GLU A 35 21.90 -9.97 -10.47
C GLU A 35 22.06 -8.60 -11.13
N ASP A 36 21.16 -8.25 -12.08
CA ASP A 36 21.22 -7.00 -12.85
C ASP A 36 21.06 -5.75 -11.98
N VAL A 37 20.12 -5.76 -11.02
CA VAL A 37 19.91 -4.62 -10.11
C VAL A 37 21.06 -4.48 -9.12
N THR A 38 21.63 -5.59 -8.63
CA THR A 38 22.79 -5.58 -7.74
C THR A 38 24.02 -5.00 -8.44
N ASP A 39 24.29 -5.44 -9.65
CA ASP A 39 25.43 -4.94 -10.45
C ASP A 39 25.29 -3.45 -10.74
N PHE A 40 24.09 -3.03 -11.13
CA PHE A 40 23.80 -1.61 -11.35
C PHE A 40 23.95 -0.78 -10.07
N ALA A 41 23.34 -1.20 -8.97
CA ALA A 41 23.43 -0.49 -7.69
C ALA A 41 24.88 -0.37 -7.21
N ASN A 42 25.67 -1.44 -7.30
CA ASN A 42 27.10 -1.42 -6.98
C ASN A 42 27.89 -0.45 -7.86
N SER A 43 27.55 -0.34 -9.15
CA SER A 43 28.22 0.55 -10.08
C SER A 43 28.08 2.03 -9.73
N ILE A 44 27.02 2.38 -9.00
CA ILE A 44 26.73 3.74 -8.51
C ILE A 44 26.99 3.92 -7.00
N GLY A 45 27.68 2.95 -6.37
CA GLY A 45 28.07 3.02 -4.95
C GLY A 45 26.98 2.66 -3.95
N ARG A 46 25.86 2.09 -4.39
CA ARG A 46 24.78 1.61 -3.51
C ARG A 46 24.96 0.11 -3.20
N TYR A 47 25.90 -0.20 -2.37
CA TYR A 47 26.22 -1.57 -1.98
C TYR A 47 25.12 -2.18 -1.10
N ASN A 48 24.89 -3.49 -1.26
CA ASN A 48 23.87 -4.26 -0.53
C ASN A 48 22.43 -3.75 -0.73
N TYR A 49 22.16 -3.06 -1.83
CA TYR A 49 20.84 -2.51 -2.11
C TYR A 49 19.78 -3.58 -2.37
N CYS A 50 20.14 -4.72 -2.98
CA CYS A 50 19.21 -5.75 -3.40
C CYS A 50 19.49 -7.08 -2.70
N THR A 51 18.46 -7.70 -2.15
CA THR A 51 18.52 -9.03 -1.51
C THR A 51 17.43 -9.92 -2.12
N ARG A 52 17.76 -11.16 -2.50
CA ARG A 52 16.80 -12.13 -3.02
C ARG A 52 16.56 -13.24 -2.01
N TYR A 53 15.28 -13.49 -1.71
CA TYR A 53 14.80 -14.61 -0.92
C TYR A 53 14.10 -15.63 -1.80
N ILE A 54 14.51 -16.90 -1.75
CA ILE A 54 13.79 -18.01 -2.39
C ILE A 54 12.63 -18.40 -1.46
N VAL A 55 11.41 -18.13 -1.92
CA VAL A 55 10.19 -18.36 -1.14
C VAL A 55 9.59 -19.72 -1.53
N LYS A 56 9.91 -20.75 -0.74
CA LYS A 56 9.42 -22.11 -1.00
C LYS A 56 8.02 -22.38 -0.41
N SER A 57 7.53 -21.54 0.50
CA SER A 57 6.24 -21.71 1.19
C SER A 57 5.77 -20.41 1.82
N ARG A 58 4.48 -20.37 2.17
CA ARG A 58 3.90 -19.30 2.97
C ARG A 58 4.65 -19.06 4.29
N ILE A 59 5.09 -20.13 4.95
CA ILE A 59 5.83 -20.02 6.23
C ILE A 59 7.14 -19.24 6.00
N THR A 60 7.87 -19.55 4.92
CA THR A 60 9.12 -18.85 4.60
C THR A 60 8.89 -17.40 4.23
N LEU A 61 7.82 -17.07 3.47
CA LEU A 61 7.45 -15.69 3.17
C LEU A 61 7.16 -14.90 4.46
N VAL A 62 6.32 -15.45 5.33
CA VAL A 62 5.97 -14.82 6.61
C VAL A 62 7.22 -14.58 7.48
N ALA A 63 8.15 -15.54 7.52
CA ALA A 63 9.39 -15.40 8.28
C ALA A 63 10.26 -14.25 7.75
N HIS A 64 10.41 -14.12 6.43
CA HIS A 64 11.16 -13.02 5.81
C HIS A 64 10.49 -11.66 6.05
N LEU A 65 9.16 -11.56 5.86
CA LEU A 65 8.45 -10.31 6.13
C LEU A 65 8.57 -9.87 7.60
N LYS A 66 8.52 -10.80 8.55
CA LYS A 66 8.76 -10.50 9.97
C LYS A 66 10.18 -10.04 10.26
N ALA A 67 11.18 -10.60 9.60
CA ALA A 67 12.55 -10.14 9.74
C ALA A 67 12.71 -8.70 9.24
N ILE A 68 12.14 -8.38 8.07
CA ILE A 68 12.13 -7.03 7.50
C ILE A 68 11.37 -6.07 8.41
N GLU A 69 10.21 -6.46 8.93
CA GLU A 69 9.46 -5.67 9.92
C GLU A 69 10.32 -5.32 11.14
N HIS A 70 11.07 -6.30 11.65
CA HIS A 70 11.96 -6.09 12.79
C HIS A 70 13.06 -5.07 12.48
N GLU A 71 13.68 -5.15 11.30
CA GLU A 71 14.68 -4.19 10.84
C GLU A 71 14.09 -2.79 10.62
N CYS A 72 12.87 -2.68 10.07
CA CYS A 72 12.18 -1.40 9.94
C CYS A 72 11.95 -0.72 11.29
N LYS A 73 11.63 -1.49 12.35
CA LYS A 73 11.46 -0.95 13.72
C LYS A 73 12.75 -0.34 14.29
N ALA A 74 13.92 -0.71 13.80
CA ALA A 74 15.18 -0.05 14.14
C ALA A 74 15.33 1.33 13.50
N GLY A 75 14.43 1.72 12.60
CA GLY A 75 14.32 3.07 12.04
C GLY A 75 15.26 3.39 10.86
N VAL A 76 15.99 2.39 10.34
CA VAL A 76 16.96 2.59 9.24
C VAL A 76 16.51 2.00 7.91
N LEU A 77 15.56 1.07 7.91
CA LEU A 77 15.13 0.35 6.72
C LEU A 77 13.84 0.94 6.14
N LEU A 78 13.90 1.32 4.86
CA LEU A 78 12.77 1.74 4.03
C LEU A 78 12.68 0.77 2.85
N PRO A 79 11.92 -0.34 2.97
CA PRO A 79 11.99 -1.44 2.01
C PRO A 79 11.15 -1.21 0.76
N ALA A 80 11.67 -1.67 -0.39
CA ALA A 80 10.87 -2.06 -1.54
C ALA A 80 10.72 -3.58 -1.54
N LEU A 81 9.51 -4.07 -1.68
CA LEU A 81 9.17 -5.50 -1.71
C LEU A 81 8.76 -5.87 -3.13
N HIS A 82 9.54 -6.71 -3.79
CA HIS A 82 9.26 -7.23 -5.11
C HIS A 82 8.88 -8.71 -5.02
N PHE A 83 7.76 -9.08 -5.63
CA PHE A 83 7.30 -10.47 -5.66
C PHE A 83 7.37 -11.02 -7.08
N GLU A 84 8.19 -12.02 -7.26
CA GLU A 84 8.39 -12.76 -8.51
C GLU A 84 7.71 -14.12 -8.37
N CYS A 85 6.45 -14.19 -8.76
CA CYS A 85 5.56 -15.35 -8.56
C CYS A 85 4.54 -15.39 -9.69
N HIS A 86 3.75 -16.47 -9.76
CA HIS A 86 2.52 -16.45 -10.54
C HIS A 86 1.40 -15.73 -9.78
N GLY A 87 0.40 -15.24 -10.50
CA GLY A 87 -0.79 -14.61 -9.94
C GLY A 87 -2.07 -15.17 -10.56
N ASP A 88 -3.12 -15.16 -9.77
CA ASP A 88 -4.48 -15.53 -10.17
C ASP A 88 -5.44 -14.47 -9.62
N GLU A 89 -6.35 -13.98 -10.46
CA GLU A 89 -7.24 -12.88 -10.10
C GLU A 89 -8.04 -13.15 -8.82
N GLU A 90 -8.55 -14.36 -8.66
CA GLU A 90 -9.43 -14.74 -7.53
C GLU A 90 -8.67 -15.35 -6.36
N LYS A 91 -7.63 -16.17 -6.65
CA LYS A 91 -6.94 -16.96 -5.62
C LYS A 91 -5.77 -16.25 -4.98
N GLY A 92 -5.14 -15.29 -5.70
CA GLY A 92 -4.01 -14.52 -5.18
C GLY A 92 -2.66 -14.95 -5.73
N LEU A 93 -1.62 -14.77 -4.93
CA LEU A 93 -0.23 -15.07 -5.27
C LEU A 93 0.06 -16.57 -5.14
N TRP A 94 0.61 -17.18 -6.20
CA TRP A 94 0.95 -18.62 -6.24
C TRP A 94 2.42 -18.86 -5.91
N LEU A 95 2.67 -19.74 -4.95
CA LEU A 95 4.00 -20.25 -4.61
C LEU A 95 4.20 -21.62 -5.24
N SER A 96 5.04 -21.69 -6.27
CA SER A 96 5.19 -22.88 -7.12
C SER A 96 5.72 -24.10 -6.35
N ALA A 97 6.65 -23.90 -5.41
CA ALA A 97 7.28 -25.00 -4.68
C ALA A 97 6.33 -25.72 -3.70
N SER A 98 5.50 -24.97 -2.96
CA SER A 98 4.50 -25.53 -2.02
C SER A 98 3.14 -25.80 -2.65
N LYS A 99 2.92 -25.31 -3.86
CA LYS A 99 1.63 -25.43 -4.58
C LYS A 99 0.48 -24.82 -3.78
N GLU A 100 0.69 -23.66 -3.19
CA GLU A 100 -0.29 -22.96 -2.40
C GLU A 100 -0.52 -21.54 -2.89
N TYR A 101 -1.74 -21.04 -2.71
CA TYR A 101 -2.10 -19.65 -2.95
C TYR A 101 -2.06 -18.85 -1.66
N ILE A 102 -1.65 -17.59 -1.78
CA ILE A 102 -1.79 -16.58 -0.74
C ILE A 102 -2.83 -15.58 -1.26
N PRO A 103 -4.04 -15.53 -0.69
CA PRO A 103 -5.07 -14.57 -1.10
C PRO A 103 -4.56 -13.12 -1.05
N TRP A 104 -5.01 -12.27 -1.97
CA TRP A 104 -4.57 -10.86 -2.02
C TRP A 104 -4.80 -10.12 -0.71
N SER A 105 -5.94 -10.34 -0.06
CA SER A 105 -6.25 -9.75 1.25
C SER A 105 -5.31 -10.23 2.36
N GLU A 106 -4.87 -11.48 2.29
CA GLU A 106 -3.89 -12.01 3.22
C GLU A 106 -2.49 -11.44 2.95
N LEU A 107 -2.07 -11.34 1.68
CA LEU A 107 -0.79 -10.72 1.33
C LEU A 107 -0.75 -9.27 1.82
N ALA A 108 -1.83 -8.50 1.63
CA ALA A 108 -1.95 -7.16 2.19
C ALA A 108 -1.80 -7.14 3.72
N ALA A 109 -2.46 -8.07 4.42
CA ALA A 109 -2.37 -8.18 5.87
C ALA A 109 -0.96 -8.57 6.37
N LEU A 110 -0.20 -9.34 5.58
CA LEU A 110 1.19 -9.69 5.87
C LEU A 110 2.16 -8.52 5.63
N ILE A 111 1.88 -7.66 4.66
CA ILE A 111 2.69 -6.48 4.34
C ILE A 111 2.42 -5.33 5.31
N ALA A 112 1.18 -5.16 5.77
CA ALA A 112 0.76 -4.03 6.61
C ALA A 112 1.64 -3.79 7.86
N PRO A 113 2.11 -4.79 8.62
CA PRO A 113 3.03 -4.60 9.74
C PRO A 113 4.39 -4.02 9.31
N VAL A 114 4.90 -4.40 8.14
CA VAL A 114 6.15 -3.84 7.57
C VAL A 114 5.96 -2.37 7.24
N ASN A 115 4.79 -2.01 6.63
CA ASN A 115 4.48 -0.62 6.30
C ASN A 115 4.30 0.24 7.55
N ALA A 116 3.67 -0.31 8.59
CA ALA A 116 3.57 0.37 9.89
C ALA A 116 4.96 0.63 10.51
N ALA A 117 5.84 -0.38 10.49
CA ALA A 117 7.19 -0.30 11.05
C ALA A 117 8.10 0.67 10.27
N SER A 118 7.87 0.84 8.96
CA SER A 118 8.60 1.79 8.10
C SER A 118 7.93 3.17 7.99
N HIS A 119 6.92 3.47 8.82
CA HIS A 119 6.19 4.73 8.80
C HIS A 119 5.63 5.09 7.41
N ASN A 120 4.89 4.14 6.82
CA ASN A 120 4.25 4.27 5.51
C ASN A 120 5.23 4.47 4.33
N ASN A 121 6.34 3.71 4.31
CA ASN A 121 7.35 3.80 3.24
C ASN A 121 7.52 2.50 2.45
N VAL A 122 6.66 1.49 2.62
CA VAL A 122 6.76 0.26 1.84
C VAL A 122 6.30 0.49 0.41
N SER A 123 7.19 0.20 -0.53
CA SER A 123 6.86 0.07 -1.94
C SER A 123 6.63 -1.40 -2.28
N VAL A 124 5.55 -1.72 -2.97
CA VAL A 124 5.26 -3.09 -3.42
C VAL A 124 5.26 -3.14 -4.93
N ILE A 125 6.05 -4.03 -5.49
CA ILE A 125 6.11 -4.31 -6.92
C ILE A 125 5.79 -5.80 -7.12
N LEU A 126 4.83 -6.11 -7.97
CA LEU A 126 4.46 -7.48 -8.28
C LEU A 126 4.75 -7.77 -9.75
N ALA A 127 5.50 -8.84 -10.01
CA ALA A 127 5.77 -9.38 -11.34
C ALA A 127 4.94 -10.66 -11.55
N SER A 128 3.61 -10.52 -11.39
CA SER A 128 2.67 -11.62 -11.46
C SER A 128 1.38 -11.18 -12.13
N CYS A 129 0.74 -12.07 -12.90
CA CYS A 129 -0.50 -11.78 -13.60
C CYS A 129 -1.61 -11.33 -12.65
N GLU A 130 -2.47 -10.41 -13.08
CA GLU A 130 -3.66 -9.92 -12.35
C GLU A 130 -3.39 -9.37 -10.94
N SER A 131 -2.14 -9.13 -10.61
CA SER A 131 -1.72 -8.82 -9.22
C SER A 131 -2.08 -7.41 -8.77
N PHE A 132 -2.54 -6.54 -9.68
CA PHE A 132 -3.10 -5.25 -9.29
C PHE A 132 -4.36 -5.38 -8.41
N LYS A 133 -4.99 -6.58 -8.39
CA LYS A 133 -6.05 -6.95 -7.43
C LYS A 133 -5.67 -6.73 -5.97
N LEU A 134 -4.39 -6.75 -5.62
CA LEU A 134 -3.93 -6.42 -4.28
C LEU A 134 -4.42 -5.03 -3.81
N SER A 135 -4.59 -4.07 -4.73
CA SER A 135 -5.10 -2.73 -4.42
C SER A 135 -6.53 -2.73 -3.86
N GLU A 136 -7.35 -3.73 -4.22
CA GLU A 136 -8.72 -3.86 -3.73
C GLU A 136 -8.79 -4.27 -2.24
N SER A 137 -7.65 -4.70 -1.67
CA SER A 137 -7.55 -5.00 -0.23
C SER A 137 -7.35 -3.75 0.63
N VAL A 138 -7.27 -2.56 0.04
CA VAL A 138 -7.11 -1.30 0.78
C VAL A 138 -8.48 -0.81 1.25
N ASP A 139 -8.60 -0.58 2.55
CA ASP A 139 -9.80 0.02 3.18
C ASP A 139 -9.41 1.32 3.88
N ILE A 140 -10.10 2.41 3.59
CA ILE A 140 -9.85 3.73 4.18
C ILE A 140 -9.99 3.74 5.71
N LYS A 141 -10.70 2.77 6.28
CA LYS A 141 -10.90 2.63 7.73
C LYS A 141 -9.77 1.88 8.44
N LEU A 142 -8.86 1.27 7.67
CA LEU A 142 -7.75 0.48 8.17
C LEU A 142 -6.41 1.14 7.83
N PRO A 143 -5.35 0.84 8.58
CA PRO A 143 -4.00 1.26 8.20
C PRO A 143 -3.62 0.74 6.81
N CYS A 144 -3.06 1.61 5.97
CA CYS A 144 -2.69 1.25 4.61
C CYS A 144 -1.58 0.19 4.60
N PRO A 145 -1.73 -0.89 3.81
CA PRO A 145 -0.73 -1.97 3.80
C PRO A 145 0.57 -1.59 3.08
N PHE A 146 0.58 -0.58 2.21
CA PHE A 146 1.75 -0.14 1.44
C PHE A 146 1.62 1.33 1.03
N HIS A 147 2.75 2.00 0.85
CA HIS A 147 2.78 3.38 0.37
C HIS A 147 2.39 3.49 -1.10
N PHE A 148 2.95 2.61 -1.94
CA PHE A 148 2.48 2.43 -3.30
C PHE A 148 2.59 0.97 -3.75
N LEU A 149 1.80 0.65 -4.78
CA LEU A 149 1.78 -0.64 -5.46
C LEU A 149 1.96 -0.42 -6.95
N ILE A 150 2.82 -1.23 -7.56
CA ILE A 150 2.98 -1.34 -9.01
C ILE A 150 2.79 -2.81 -9.38
N ALA A 151 1.83 -3.09 -10.23
CA ALA A 151 1.46 -4.46 -10.58
C ALA A 151 0.72 -4.54 -11.92
N PRO A 152 0.81 -5.66 -12.65
CA PRO A 152 -0.03 -5.89 -13.82
C PRO A 152 -1.51 -6.07 -13.43
N ASN A 153 -2.40 -5.54 -14.28
CA ASN A 153 -3.85 -5.73 -14.14
C ASN A 153 -4.43 -6.75 -15.13
N GLN A 154 -3.57 -7.53 -15.76
CA GLN A 154 -3.89 -8.60 -16.69
C GLN A 154 -2.71 -9.55 -16.81
N GLU A 155 -2.84 -10.59 -17.63
CA GLU A 155 -1.74 -11.50 -17.94
C GLU A 155 -0.56 -10.77 -18.57
N ILE A 156 0.65 -11.13 -18.15
CA ILE A 156 1.90 -10.57 -18.64
C ILE A 156 2.94 -11.67 -18.82
N GLU A 157 3.66 -11.62 -19.93
CA GLU A 157 4.73 -12.55 -20.20
C GLU A 157 6.00 -12.22 -19.40
N ALA A 158 6.71 -13.25 -18.93
CA ALA A 158 7.93 -13.11 -18.15
C ALA A 158 9.00 -12.26 -18.84
N GLY A 159 9.17 -12.39 -20.17
CA GLY A 159 10.08 -11.59 -20.96
C GLY A 159 9.76 -10.10 -20.92
N THR A 160 8.50 -9.74 -21.17
CA THR A 160 8.02 -8.34 -21.11
C THR A 160 8.19 -7.75 -19.72
N THR A 161 7.91 -8.54 -18.68
CA THR A 161 8.09 -8.13 -17.29
C THR A 161 9.55 -7.77 -17.01
N GLN A 162 10.48 -8.63 -17.39
CA GLN A 162 11.91 -8.43 -17.18
C GLN A 162 12.45 -7.22 -17.96
N GLU A 163 12.04 -7.05 -19.23
CA GLU A 163 12.44 -5.91 -20.07
C GLU A 163 11.94 -4.55 -19.49
N SER A 164 10.80 -4.53 -18.84
CA SER A 164 10.20 -3.34 -18.22
C SER A 164 10.80 -3.02 -16.86
N LEU A 165 10.99 -4.05 -16.01
CA LEU A 165 11.36 -3.85 -14.60
C LEU A 165 12.81 -3.43 -14.41
N LEU A 166 13.75 -3.90 -15.23
CA LEU A 166 15.15 -3.51 -15.06
C LEU A 166 15.37 -2.00 -15.31
N PRO A 167 14.89 -1.37 -16.40
CA PRO A 167 14.98 0.07 -16.57
C PRO A 167 14.25 0.84 -15.47
N PHE A 168 13.07 0.36 -15.04
CA PHE A 168 12.32 0.92 -13.92
C PHE A 168 13.18 0.99 -12.66
N TYR A 169 13.80 -0.13 -12.25
CA TYR A 169 14.66 -0.14 -11.05
C TYR A 169 15.91 0.73 -11.21
N LYS A 170 16.54 0.75 -12.39
CA LYS A 170 17.68 1.63 -12.65
C LYS A 170 17.33 3.10 -12.43
N GLU A 171 16.15 3.54 -12.90
CA GLU A 171 15.69 4.92 -12.66
C GLU A 171 15.39 5.18 -11.19
N VAL A 172 14.65 4.28 -10.52
CA VAL A 172 14.34 4.38 -9.08
C VAL A 172 15.62 4.44 -8.24
N VAL A 173 16.55 3.53 -8.49
CA VAL A 173 17.81 3.44 -7.73
C VAL A 173 18.69 4.68 -7.94
N SER A 174 18.70 5.25 -9.15
CA SER A 174 19.53 6.41 -9.48
C SER A 174 18.97 7.71 -8.94
N THR A 175 17.65 7.92 -9.07
CA THR A 175 17.03 9.23 -8.92
C THR A 175 15.95 9.30 -7.85
N GLY A 176 15.34 8.17 -7.49
CA GLY A 176 14.13 8.11 -6.67
C GLY A 176 12.88 8.67 -7.36
N ALA A 177 12.97 9.09 -8.64
CA ALA A 177 11.89 9.73 -9.38
C ALA A 177 10.90 8.70 -9.90
N LEU A 178 9.84 8.43 -9.12
CA LEU A 178 8.83 7.43 -9.46
C LEU A 178 8.15 7.70 -10.80
N ASP A 179 7.78 8.95 -11.09
CA ASP A 179 7.08 9.30 -12.34
C ASP A 179 7.92 8.97 -13.59
N LYS A 180 9.23 9.21 -13.53
CA LYS A 180 10.14 8.81 -14.62
C LYS A 180 10.28 7.31 -14.72
N ALA A 181 10.46 6.62 -13.59
CA ALA A 181 10.59 5.18 -13.56
C ALA A 181 9.36 4.48 -14.16
N LEU A 182 8.17 4.96 -13.86
CA LEU A 182 6.91 4.42 -14.41
C LEU A 182 6.84 4.45 -15.95
N THR A 183 7.55 5.37 -16.62
CA THR A 183 7.57 5.43 -18.08
C THR A 183 8.27 4.24 -18.74
N HIS A 184 9.06 3.49 -18.00
CA HIS A 184 9.75 2.29 -18.49
C HIS A 184 8.86 1.03 -18.43
N LEU A 185 7.76 1.09 -17.69
CA LEU A 185 6.90 -0.07 -17.51
C LEU A 185 5.97 -0.29 -18.71
N ASP A 186 5.71 -1.57 -19.00
CA ASP A 186 4.67 -1.96 -19.98
C ASP A 186 3.30 -1.41 -19.57
N GLY A 187 2.45 -1.07 -20.54
CA GLY A 187 1.14 -0.47 -20.30
C GLY A 187 0.15 -1.30 -19.48
N ARG A 188 0.44 -2.60 -19.29
CA ARG A 188 -0.31 -3.51 -18.42
C ARG A 188 -0.03 -3.27 -16.94
N PHE A 189 1.12 -2.68 -16.59
CA PHE A 189 1.37 -2.27 -15.22
C PHE A 189 0.48 -1.09 -14.84
N LYS A 190 -0.14 -1.17 -13.69
CA LYS A 190 -0.91 -0.10 -13.04
C LYS A 190 -0.21 0.33 -11.77
N ARG A 191 -0.45 1.58 -11.39
CA ARG A 191 0.03 2.13 -10.14
C ARG A 191 -1.13 2.41 -9.19
N PHE A 192 -0.92 2.16 -7.93
CA PHE A 192 -1.74 2.64 -6.82
C PHE A 192 -0.82 3.43 -5.90
N ILE A 193 -1.20 4.65 -5.55
CA ILE A 193 -0.49 5.51 -4.59
C ILE A 193 -1.44 5.80 -3.45
N ALA A 194 -1.09 5.34 -2.25
CA ALA A 194 -1.95 5.42 -1.07
C ALA A 194 -2.45 6.84 -0.79
N GLY A 195 -1.57 7.85 -0.96
CA GLY A 195 -1.94 9.24 -0.79
C GLY A 195 -2.94 9.75 -1.81
N GLU A 196 -2.70 9.52 -3.11
CA GLU A 196 -3.64 9.90 -4.17
C GLU A 196 -5.03 9.30 -3.90
N TRP A 197 -5.07 7.99 -3.64
CA TRP A 197 -6.31 7.27 -3.38
C TRP A 197 -7.04 7.80 -2.13
N PHE A 198 -6.34 7.93 -1.02
CA PHE A 198 -6.92 8.40 0.25
C PHE A 198 -7.55 9.79 0.12
N TYR A 199 -6.82 10.74 -0.48
CA TYR A 199 -7.34 12.11 -0.60
C TYR A 199 -8.48 12.22 -1.60
N MET A 200 -8.51 11.41 -2.66
CA MET A 200 -9.65 11.31 -3.56
C MET A 200 -10.90 10.79 -2.82
N GLU A 201 -10.77 9.71 -2.04
CA GLU A 201 -11.85 9.15 -1.23
C GLU A 201 -12.36 10.14 -0.16
N ILE A 202 -11.46 10.79 0.55
CA ILE A 202 -11.82 11.80 1.56
C ILE A 202 -12.54 13.00 0.91
N CYS A 203 -12.07 13.50 -0.21
CA CYS A 203 -12.72 14.60 -0.92
C CYS A 203 -14.10 14.19 -1.44
N SER A 204 -14.22 13.00 -2.01
CA SER A 204 -15.49 12.42 -2.42
C SER A 204 -16.46 12.30 -1.25
N PHE A 205 -15.99 11.76 -0.13
CA PHE A 205 -16.79 11.64 1.09
C PHE A 205 -17.33 12.99 1.58
N TYR A 206 -16.49 14.02 1.71
CA TYR A 206 -16.93 15.34 2.14
C TYR A 206 -17.82 16.06 1.13
N THR A 207 -17.64 15.80 -0.15
CA THR A 207 -18.44 16.41 -1.22
C THR A 207 -19.83 15.81 -1.27
N TYR A 208 -19.94 14.49 -1.24
CA TYR A 208 -21.20 13.78 -1.56
C TYR A 208 -21.83 13.05 -0.37
N HIS A 209 -21.03 12.63 0.62
CA HIS A 209 -21.48 11.71 1.65
C HIS A 209 -21.49 12.29 3.07
N TYR A 210 -20.89 13.45 3.31
CA TYR A 210 -20.85 14.05 4.65
C TYR A 210 -22.19 14.72 5.01
N SER A 211 -23.28 13.96 4.91
CA SER A 211 -24.66 14.37 5.25
C SER A 211 -25.05 13.94 6.68
N ALA A 212 -26.15 14.49 7.18
CA ALA A 212 -26.67 14.11 8.50
C ALA A 212 -27.01 12.61 8.60
N LYS A 213 -27.54 12.01 7.50
CA LYS A 213 -27.86 10.59 7.43
C LYS A 213 -26.60 9.73 7.55
N HIS A 214 -25.58 9.99 6.73
CA HIS A 214 -24.33 9.23 6.76
C HIS A 214 -23.56 9.40 8.08
N LYS A 215 -23.58 10.60 8.67
CA LYS A 215 -23.02 10.81 10.03
C LYS A 215 -23.67 9.90 11.07
N GLN A 216 -25.00 9.70 10.98
CA GLN A 216 -25.71 8.81 11.88
C GLN A 216 -25.30 7.34 11.67
N GLU A 217 -25.13 6.91 10.42
CA GLU A 217 -24.64 5.56 10.07
C GLU A 217 -23.23 5.32 10.62
N ILE A 218 -22.30 6.24 10.36
CA ILE A 218 -20.93 6.19 10.89
C ILE A 218 -20.95 6.18 12.42
N MET A 219 -21.78 7.01 13.06
CA MET A 219 -21.90 7.04 14.51
C MET A 219 -22.31 5.67 15.06
N ASN A 220 -23.27 5.00 14.44
CA ASN A 220 -23.69 3.68 14.87
C ASN A 220 -22.55 2.66 14.72
N GLN A 221 -21.87 2.63 13.57
CA GLN A 221 -20.72 1.73 13.35
C GLN A 221 -19.59 1.97 14.36
N MET A 222 -19.28 3.23 14.69
CA MET A 222 -18.26 3.55 15.69
C MET A 222 -18.68 3.11 17.10
N ILE A 223 -19.95 3.29 17.46
CA ILE A 223 -20.47 2.83 18.75
C ILE A 223 -20.38 1.29 18.83
N ASP A 224 -20.78 0.58 17.78
CA ASP A 224 -20.72 -0.87 17.72
C ASP A 224 -19.28 -1.40 17.84
N SER A 225 -18.34 -0.71 17.16
CA SER A 225 -16.91 -1.03 17.27
C SER A 225 -16.37 -0.86 18.70
N GLU A 226 -16.72 0.25 19.36
CA GLU A 226 -16.28 0.49 20.75
C GLU A 226 -16.93 -0.48 21.74
N VAL A 227 -18.17 -0.87 21.51
CA VAL A 227 -18.86 -1.92 22.30
C VAL A 227 -18.17 -3.28 22.10
N ALA A 228 -17.80 -3.62 20.84
CA ALA A 228 -17.08 -4.86 20.55
C ALA A 228 -15.71 -4.91 21.25
N LYS A 229 -14.95 -3.81 21.23
CA LYS A 229 -13.66 -3.68 21.94
C LYS A 229 -13.81 -3.86 23.47
N ALA A 230 -14.90 -3.35 24.04
CA ALA A 230 -15.17 -3.49 25.47
C ALA A 230 -15.55 -4.93 25.89
N GLY A 231 -15.92 -5.80 24.92
CA GLY A 231 -16.33 -7.18 25.18
C GLY A 231 -17.72 -7.35 25.85
N TYR A 232 -18.44 -6.25 26.09
CA TYR A 232 -19.79 -6.26 26.64
C TYR A 232 -20.60 -5.06 26.12
N SER A 233 -21.92 -5.22 26.08
CA SER A 233 -22.85 -4.17 25.68
C SER A 233 -23.83 -3.91 26.82
N ASN A 234 -23.91 -2.66 27.27
CA ASN A 234 -24.98 -2.20 28.15
C ASN A 234 -25.35 -0.72 27.87
N ARG A 235 -26.51 -0.30 28.41
CA ARG A 235 -27.01 1.08 28.21
C ARG A 235 -26.06 2.14 28.78
N GLN A 236 -25.34 1.84 29.85
CA GLN A 236 -24.41 2.79 30.48
C GLN A 236 -23.21 3.04 29.56
N LEU A 237 -22.61 1.99 29.03
CA LEU A 237 -21.49 2.09 28.09
C LEU A 237 -21.89 2.93 26.85
N ILE A 238 -23.05 2.63 26.23
CA ILE A 238 -23.54 3.37 25.07
C ILE A 238 -23.79 4.85 25.41
N ARG A 239 -24.33 5.17 26.60
CA ARG A 239 -24.52 6.55 27.05
C ARG A 239 -23.21 7.31 27.22
N LEU A 240 -22.11 6.64 27.57
CA LEU A 240 -20.76 7.23 27.70
C LEU A 240 -20.09 7.42 26.35
N ILE A 241 -20.26 6.48 25.41
CA ILE A 241 -19.60 6.49 24.09
C ILE A 241 -20.29 7.48 23.15
N ARG A 242 -21.62 7.45 23.06
CA ARG A 242 -22.40 8.23 22.09
C ARG A 242 -22.10 9.74 22.06
N PRO A 243 -21.99 10.46 23.18
CA PRO A 243 -21.63 11.88 23.17
C PRO A 243 -20.23 12.15 22.62
N LYS A 244 -19.27 11.26 22.91
CA LYS A 244 -17.89 11.38 22.43
C LYS A 244 -17.84 11.21 20.92
N VAL A 245 -18.49 10.18 20.39
CA VAL A 245 -18.57 9.91 18.95
C VAL A 245 -19.31 11.05 18.24
N LYS A 246 -20.44 11.53 18.80
CA LYS A 246 -21.17 12.66 18.24
C LYS A 246 -20.32 13.93 18.16
N ARG A 247 -19.58 14.25 19.22
CA ARG A 247 -18.65 15.40 19.24
C ARG A 247 -17.57 15.24 18.17
N PHE A 248 -16.94 14.07 18.08
CA PHE A 248 -15.93 13.76 17.09
C PHE A 248 -16.46 13.94 15.65
N LEU A 249 -17.64 13.39 15.33
CA LEU A 249 -18.25 13.53 14.01
C LEU A 249 -18.82 14.94 13.73
N SER A 250 -18.97 15.79 14.76
CA SER A 250 -19.41 17.17 14.55
C SER A 250 -18.30 18.10 14.09
N ASP A 251 -17.03 17.71 14.30
CA ASP A 251 -15.87 18.46 13.84
C ASP A 251 -15.23 17.77 12.60
N PRO A 252 -15.45 18.33 11.39
CA PRO A 252 -14.91 17.75 10.18
C PRO A 252 -13.38 17.68 10.16
N LYS A 253 -12.71 18.63 10.83
CA LYS A 253 -11.25 18.65 10.90
C LYS A 253 -10.73 17.52 11.78
N GLU A 254 -11.30 17.32 12.95
CA GLU A 254 -10.89 16.23 13.86
C GLU A 254 -11.16 14.86 13.23
N PHE A 255 -12.29 14.72 12.55
CA PHE A 255 -12.60 13.49 11.80
C PHE A 255 -11.56 13.23 10.70
N TYR A 256 -11.25 14.24 9.87
CA TYR A 256 -10.23 14.13 8.82
C TYR A 256 -8.86 13.73 9.39
N LEU A 257 -8.38 14.43 10.40
CA LEU A 257 -7.07 14.16 11.01
C LEU A 257 -6.98 12.76 11.62
N ALA A 258 -8.08 12.26 12.19
CA ALA A 258 -8.10 10.91 12.73
C ALA A 258 -8.05 9.86 11.62
N MET A 259 -8.78 10.05 10.53
CA MET A 259 -8.74 9.16 9.36
C MET A 259 -7.34 9.15 8.72
N GLU A 260 -6.76 10.32 8.49
CA GLU A 260 -5.43 10.47 7.90
C GLU A 260 -4.35 9.78 8.74
N ARG A 261 -4.32 10.04 10.04
CA ARG A 261 -3.37 9.40 10.98
C ARG A 261 -3.58 7.88 11.07
N GLY A 262 -4.84 7.45 11.09
CA GLY A 262 -5.15 6.02 11.11
C GLY A 262 -4.67 5.31 9.85
N PHE A 263 -4.91 5.89 8.69
CA PHE A 263 -4.55 5.33 7.41
C PHE A 263 -3.02 5.33 7.17
N PHE A 264 -2.34 6.44 7.47
CA PHE A 264 -0.90 6.62 7.24
C PHE A 264 -0.02 6.37 8.48
N HIS A 265 -0.42 5.48 9.38
CA HIS A 265 0.39 5.08 10.54
C HIS A 265 0.89 6.27 11.39
N GLY A 266 0.03 7.26 11.63
CA GLY A 266 0.36 8.44 12.42
C GLY A 266 0.92 9.64 11.62
N GLN A 267 1.22 9.46 10.35
CA GLN A 267 1.67 10.54 9.48
C GLN A 267 0.51 11.44 9.05
N THR A 268 0.82 12.70 8.75
CA THR A 268 -0.11 13.67 8.16
C THR A 268 0.59 14.35 6.99
N HIS A 269 -0.07 14.46 5.84
CA HIS A 269 0.57 14.93 4.61
C HIS A 269 -0.11 16.18 4.04
N VAL A 270 -1.45 16.27 4.12
CA VAL A 270 -2.20 17.38 3.55
C VAL A 270 -2.96 18.14 4.63
N PRO A 271 -2.79 19.46 4.75
CA PRO A 271 -3.56 20.27 5.70
C PRO A 271 -5.07 20.19 5.41
N TYR A 272 -5.89 20.06 6.45
CA TYR A 272 -7.36 20.07 6.31
C TYR A 272 -7.89 21.30 5.55
N ALA A 273 -7.20 22.43 5.65
CA ALA A 273 -7.58 23.65 4.93
C ALA A 273 -7.58 23.46 3.41
N ASP A 274 -6.69 22.64 2.87
CA ASP A 274 -6.60 22.35 1.44
C ASP A 274 -7.69 21.37 1.01
N ILE A 275 -7.98 20.35 1.83
CA ILE A 275 -9.16 19.49 1.65
C ILE A 275 -10.44 20.31 1.61
N LYS A 276 -10.60 21.23 2.56
CA LYS A 276 -11.78 22.10 2.64
C LYS A 276 -11.93 22.97 1.40
N LYS A 277 -10.87 23.62 0.94
CA LYS A 277 -10.87 24.44 -0.30
C LYS A 277 -11.33 23.62 -1.51
N PHE A 278 -10.80 22.39 -1.66
CA PHE A 278 -11.18 21.50 -2.73
C PHE A 278 -12.67 21.14 -2.68
N VAL A 279 -13.17 20.76 -1.50
CA VAL A 279 -14.57 20.37 -1.29
C VAL A 279 -15.52 21.54 -1.53
N ASP A 280 -15.20 22.74 -1.02
CA ASP A 280 -16.02 23.94 -1.18
C ASP A 280 -16.11 24.36 -2.65
N HIS A 281 -14.98 24.27 -3.39
CA HIS A 281 -14.95 24.54 -4.83
C HIS A 281 -15.85 23.59 -5.62
N ASN A 282 -15.76 22.28 -5.35
CA ASN A 282 -16.56 21.29 -6.07
C ASN A 282 -18.05 21.34 -5.74
N LYS A 283 -18.43 21.74 -4.52
CA LYS A 283 -19.84 21.96 -4.14
C LYS A 283 -20.47 23.17 -4.80
N SER A 284 -19.67 24.21 -5.10
CA SER A 284 -20.16 25.41 -5.78
C SER A 284 -20.26 25.23 -7.29
N SER A 285 -19.68 24.18 -7.84
CA SER A 285 -19.67 23.88 -9.29
C SER A 285 -20.76 22.89 -9.72
N ASN A 286 -21.49 22.32 -8.76
CA ASN A 286 -22.66 21.44 -8.93
C ASN A 286 -23.93 22.16 -8.47
#